data_7c2f0d2104490b7a7e4a7e83fd432d7c
#
_entry.id   7c2f0d2104490b7a7e4a7e83fd432d7c
#
_cell.length_a   1.000
_cell.length_b   1.000
_cell.length_c   1.000
_cell.angle_alpha   90.00
_cell.angle_beta   90.00
_cell.angle_gamma   90.00
#
_symmetry.space_group_name_H-M   'P 1'
#
loop_
_entity.id
_entity.type
_entity.pdbx_description
1 polymer ?
#
loop_
_entity_poly.entity_id
_entity_poly.type
_entity_poly.pdbx_seq_one_letter_code
_entity_poly.pdbx_strand_id
1 'polypeptide(L)'
;MVKESLRLRPIIPLVARRLQEPMEIGGRLLPAGVTVTPCIWLMHRRPDVYPEPEAFRPERFLERPAGTYTWIPFGGGVRRCLGASFAIFEMKQVLRAVIAGVALRPDVPEPEGMRRRAISFTPARGARVVAGPQVTGRRPQESLRTVA
;
A
#
# COMPACT_ATOMS: atom_id res chain seq x y z
N MET A 1 7.75 3.69 4.90
CA MET A 1 8.00 3.03 3.59
C MET A 1 6.90 2.03 3.23
N VAL A 2 6.78 0.82 3.85
CA VAL A 2 5.78 -0.22 3.45
C VAL A 2 4.35 0.32 3.31
N LYS A 3 3.86 1.08 4.30
CA LYS A 3 2.50 1.63 4.24
C LYS A 3 2.29 2.57 3.06
N GLU A 4 3.27 3.41 2.74
CA GLU A 4 3.20 4.34 1.62
C GLU A 4 3.28 3.62 0.27
N SER A 5 4.11 2.59 0.16
CA SER A 5 4.15 1.75 -1.04
C SER A 5 2.78 1.11 -1.31
N LEU A 6 2.14 0.53 -0.29
CA LEU A 6 0.81 -0.05 -0.41
C LEU A 6 -0.29 0.98 -0.68
N ARG A 7 -0.13 2.22 -0.22
CA ARG A 7 -1.04 3.33 -0.54
C ARG A 7 -0.96 3.69 -2.03
N LEU A 8 0.25 3.98 -2.51
CA LEU A 8 0.47 4.40 -3.91
C LEU A 8 0.30 3.25 -4.90
N ARG A 9 0.65 2.04 -4.51
CA ARG A 9 0.67 0.85 -5.36
C ARG A 9 -0.11 -0.30 -4.72
N PRO A 10 -1.42 -0.13 -4.46
CA PRO A 10 -2.23 -1.23 -3.92
C PRO A 10 -2.26 -2.38 -4.93
N ILE A 11 -2.02 -3.60 -4.44
CA ILE A 11 -2.01 -4.81 -5.28
C ILE A 11 -3.42 -5.06 -5.82
N ILE A 12 -4.44 -4.88 -4.97
CA ILE A 12 -5.86 -4.97 -5.35
C ILE A 12 -6.42 -3.55 -5.39
N PRO A 13 -6.81 -3.03 -6.57
CA PRO A 13 -7.25 -1.64 -6.70
C PRO A 13 -8.67 -1.39 -6.21
N LEU A 14 -9.49 -2.42 -6.14
CA LEU A 14 -10.91 -2.34 -5.74
C LEU A 14 -11.36 -3.68 -5.14
N VAL A 15 -12.42 -3.63 -4.34
CA VAL A 15 -13.10 -4.82 -3.80
C VAL A 15 -14.59 -4.73 -4.09
N ALA A 16 -15.25 -5.86 -4.33
CA ALA A 16 -16.67 -5.90 -4.60
C ALA A 16 -17.46 -6.43 -3.40
N ARG A 17 -18.65 -5.87 -3.17
CA ARG A 17 -19.60 -6.29 -2.15
C ARG A 17 -21.00 -6.33 -2.73
N ARG A 18 -21.64 -7.47 -2.68
CA ARG A 18 -23.05 -7.59 -3.05
C ARG A 18 -23.93 -7.28 -1.83
N LEU A 19 -24.84 -6.34 -1.98
CA LEU A 19 -25.77 -5.99 -0.93
C LEU A 19 -26.76 -7.15 -0.71
N GLN A 20 -26.90 -7.56 0.55
CA GLN A 20 -27.85 -8.61 0.95
C GLN A 20 -29.26 -8.03 1.20
N GLU A 21 -29.31 -6.76 1.57
CA GLU A 21 -30.50 -5.98 1.83
C GLU A 21 -30.35 -4.58 1.25
N PRO A 22 -31.46 -3.82 1.08
CA PRO A 22 -31.36 -2.42 0.64
C PRO A 22 -30.50 -1.60 1.60
N MET A 23 -29.64 -0.73 1.06
CA MET A 23 -28.73 0.09 1.85
C MET A 23 -28.61 1.49 1.25
N GLU A 24 -28.64 2.49 2.11
CA GLU A 24 -28.37 3.86 1.69
C GLU A 24 -26.85 4.10 1.62
N ILE A 25 -26.38 4.54 0.45
CA ILE A 25 -24.99 4.90 0.21
C ILE A 25 -24.91 6.23 -0.51
N GLY A 26 -24.29 7.21 0.13
CA GLY A 26 -24.13 8.55 -0.44
C GLY A 26 -25.45 9.25 -0.74
N GLY A 27 -26.44 9.10 0.12
CA GLY A 27 -27.79 9.70 -0.03
C GLY A 27 -28.67 9.00 -1.08
N ARG A 28 -28.29 7.80 -1.54
CA ARG A 28 -29.08 7.00 -2.50
C ARG A 28 -29.39 5.63 -1.93
N LEU A 29 -30.67 5.26 -1.94
CA LEU A 29 -31.10 3.93 -1.54
C LEU A 29 -30.80 2.95 -2.69
N LEU A 30 -29.90 2.00 -2.43
CA LEU A 30 -29.56 0.91 -3.36
C LEU A 30 -30.32 -0.35 -2.97
N PRO A 31 -30.95 -1.06 -3.93
CA PRO A 31 -31.68 -2.29 -3.62
C PRO A 31 -30.73 -3.45 -3.30
N ALA A 32 -31.28 -4.48 -2.65
CA ALA A 32 -30.59 -5.75 -2.47
C ALA A 32 -30.14 -6.34 -3.82
N GLY A 33 -29.04 -7.09 -3.82
CA GLY A 33 -28.48 -7.70 -5.03
C GLY A 33 -27.53 -6.79 -5.82
N VAL A 34 -27.56 -5.49 -5.60
CA VAL A 34 -26.61 -4.55 -6.23
C VAL A 34 -25.19 -4.83 -5.72
N THR A 35 -24.21 -4.78 -6.63
CA THR A 35 -22.79 -4.87 -6.27
C THR A 35 -22.20 -3.47 -6.15
N VAL A 36 -21.74 -3.12 -4.96
CA VAL A 36 -20.97 -1.91 -4.69
C VAL A 36 -19.48 -2.23 -4.72
N THR A 37 -18.69 -1.29 -5.21
CA THR A 37 -17.25 -1.52 -5.44
C THR A 37 -16.41 -0.41 -4.82
N PRO A 38 -16.09 -0.50 -3.51
CA PRO A 38 -15.14 0.41 -2.89
C PRO A 38 -13.81 0.40 -3.65
N CYS A 39 -13.43 1.58 -4.17
CA CYS A 39 -12.21 1.74 -4.95
C CYS A 39 -11.05 2.15 -4.05
N ILE A 40 -10.19 1.19 -3.74
CA ILE A 40 -8.98 1.38 -2.91
C ILE A 40 -8.04 2.39 -3.56
N TRP A 41 -7.86 2.27 -4.88
CA TRP A 41 -7.01 3.16 -5.65
C TRP A 41 -7.42 4.64 -5.53
N LEU A 42 -8.71 4.94 -5.67
CA LEU A 42 -9.23 6.31 -5.54
C LEU A 42 -9.17 6.80 -4.09
N MET A 43 -9.57 5.95 -3.12
CA MET A 43 -9.50 6.30 -1.70
C MET A 43 -8.09 6.72 -1.28
N HIS A 44 -7.08 5.99 -1.74
CA HIS A 44 -5.69 6.26 -1.40
C HIS A 44 -5.11 7.50 -2.10
N ARG A 45 -5.86 8.11 -3.04
CA ARG A 45 -5.48 9.32 -3.78
C ARG A 45 -6.35 10.52 -3.48
N ARG A 46 -7.22 10.43 -2.51
CA ARG A 46 -8.03 11.56 -2.07
C ARG A 46 -7.15 12.66 -1.49
N PRO A 47 -7.14 13.88 -2.05
CA PRO A 47 -6.25 14.96 -1.59
C PRO A 47 -6.63 15.50 -0.21
N ASP A 48 -7.92 15.41 0.17
CA ASP A 48 -8.42 15.78 1.50
C ASP A 48 -7.94 14.82 2.61
N VAL A 49 -7.56 13.60 2.26
CA VAL A 49 -7.04 12.58 3.18
C VAL A 49 -5.51 12.51 3.09
N TYR A 50 -4.98 12.59 1.89
CA TYR A 50 -3.56 12.45 1.57
C TYR A 50 -3.08 13.67 0.77
N PRO A 51 -2.63 14.75 1.41
CA PRO A 51 -2.01 15.87 0.71
C PRO A 51 -0.88 15.40 -0.19
N GLU A 52 -0.78 15.96 -1.40
CA GLU A 52 0.14 15.51 -2.44
C GLU A 52 0.01 13.99 -2.69
N PRO A 53 -1.17 13.51 -3.15
CA PRO A 53 -1.49 12.09 -3.12
C PRO A 53 -0.63 11.25 -4.06
N GLU A 54 -0.03 11.83 -5.10
CA GLU A 54 0.88 11.13 -6.02
C GLU A 54 2.34 11.10 -5.55
N ALA A 55 2.70 11.93 -4.56
CA ALA A 55 4.05 11.95 -4.01
C ALA A 55 4.27 10.75 -3.07
N PHE A 56 5.44 10.11 -3.18
CA PHE A 56 5.89 9.09 -2.24
C PHE A 56 6.44 9.73 -0.98
N ARG A 57 5.62 9.80 0.07
CA ARG A 57 5.94 10.44 1.35
C ARG A 57 5.70 9.47 2.51
N PRO A 58 6.63 8.57 2.80
CA PRO A 58 6.47 7.57 3.87
C PRO A 58 6.35 8.22 5.27
N GLU A 59 6.87 9.43 5.45
CA GLU A 59 6.83 10.23 6.68
C GLU A 59 5.40 10.53 7.12
N ARG A 60 4.43 10.65 6.19
CA ARG A 60 3.03 10.87 6.51
C ARG A 60 2.44 9.86 7.50
N PHE A 61 2.97 8.64 7.50
CA PHE A 61 2.57 7.58 8.43
C PHE A 61 3.36 7.58 9.76
N LEU A 62 4.34 8.45 9.91
CA LEU A 62 4.98 8.78 11.18
C LEU A 62 4.25 9.97 11.85
N GLU A 63 3.84 10.95 11.05
CA GLU A 63 3.11 12.15 11.48
C GLU A 63 1.67 11.82 11.91
N ARG A 64 1.00 10.94 11.15
CA ARG A 64 -0.38 10.51 11.40
C ARG A 64 -0.54 9.00 11.21
N PRO A 65 -1.11 8.28 12.19
CA PRO A 65 -1.43 6.87 12.02
C PRO A 65 -2.33 6.61 10.82
N ALA A 66 -2.15 5.46 10.19
CA ALA A 66 -3.01 5.02 9.10
C ALA A 66 -4.47 4.88 9.59
N GLY A 67 -5.40 5.57 8.95
CA GLY A 67 -6.81 5.52 9.30
C GLY A 67 -7.47 4.20 8.91
N THR A 68 -8.38 3.72 9.73
CA THR A 68 -9.05 2.42 9.57
C THR A 68 -9.78 2.31 8.22
N TYR A 69 -10.40 3.40 7.75
CA TYR A 69 -11.21 3.41 6.52
C TYR A 69 -10.57 4.24 5.40
N THR A 70 -9.46 4.90 5.66
CA THR A 70 -8.75 5.69 4.66
C THR A 70 -7.53 4.98 4.12
N TRP A 71 -6.90 4.09 4.92
CA TRP A 71 -5.81 3.24 4.48
C TRP A 71 -6.24 1.78 4.43
N ILE A 72 -6.73 1.36 3.27
CA ILE A 72 -7.42 0.07 3.09
C ILE A 72 -6.78 -0.83 2.01
N PRO A 73 -5.43 -0.97 1.92
CA PRO A 73 -4.80 -1.80 0.88
C PRO A 73 -5.15 -3.29 0.99
N PHE A 74 -5.66 -3.70 2.14
CA PHE A 74 -6.13 -5.05 2.44
C PHE A 74 -7.66 -5.14 2.53
N GLY A 75 -8.38 -4.13 2.01
CA GLY A 75 -9.82 -4.00 2.21
C GLY A 75 -10.18 -3.61 3.64
N GLY A 76 -11.45 -3.82 4.02
CA GLY A 76 -11.97 -3.42 5.34
C GLY A 76 -13.17 -4.27 5.77
N GLY A 77 -13.63 -4.03 7.01
CA GLY A 77 -14.75 -4.73 7.63
C GLY A 77 -14.47 -6.22 7.86
N VAL A 78 -15.54 -7.00 7.99
CA VAL A 78 -15.47 -8.45 8.25
C VAL A 78 -14.79 -9.27 7.13
N ARG A 79 -14.63 -8.69 5.96
CA ARG A 79 -13.95 -9.30 4.80
C ARG A 79 -12.53 -8.74 4.57
N ARG A 80 -11.96 -8.08 5.55
CA ARG A 80 -10.56 -7.65 5.49
C ARG A 80 -9.65 -8.87 5.31
N CYS A 81 -8.57 -8.69 4.54
CA CYS A 81 -7.59 -9.76 4.31
C CYS A 81 -7.06 -10.34 5.63
N LEU A 82 -7.19 -11.65 5.78
CA LEU A 82 -6.70 -12.38 6.97
C LEU A 82 -5.18 -12.31 7.10
N GLY A 83 -4.47 -12.35 5.95
CA GLY A 83 -3.01 -12.29 5.89
C GLY A 83 -2.40 -10.89 6.03
N ALA A 84 -3.20 -9.84 6.29
CA ALA A 84 -2.70 -8.45 6.27
C ALA A 84 -1.52 -8.20 7.23
N SER A 85 -1.60 -8.71 8.45
CA SER A 85 -0.54 -8.55 9.45
C SER A 85 0.72 -9.32 9.07
N PHE A 86 0.55 -10.54 8.58
CA PHE A 86 1.65 -11.38 8.09
C PHE A 86 2.35 -10.72 6.89
N ALA A 87 1.61 -10.26 5.90
CA ALA A 87 2.16 -9.59 4.72
C ALA A 87 2.95 -8.33 5.09
N ILE A 88 2.45 -7.51 6.02
CA ILE A 88 3.19 -6.33 6.51
C ILE A 88 4.47 -6.76 7.24
N PHE A 89 4.41 -7.79 8.07
CA PHE A 89 5.58 -8.30 8.77
C PHE A 89 6.62 -8.80 7.77
N GLU A 90 6.23 -9.66 6.84
CA GLU A 90 7.12 -10.22 5.81
C GLU A 90 7.78 -9.12 4.98
N MET A 91 7.00 -8.17 4.44
CA MET A 91 7.54 -7.03 3.68
C MET A 91 8.58 -6.23 4.47
N LYS A 92 8.35 -6.02 5.78
CA LYS A 92 9.31 -5.32 6.64
C LYS A 92 10.61 -6.10 6.81
N GLN A 93 10.52 -7.43 7.02
CA GLN A 93 11.71 -8.28 7.19
C GLN A 93 12.55 -8.35 5.90
N VAL A 94 11.88 -8.59 4.76
CA VAL A 94 12.53 -8.63 3.45
C VAL A 94 13.22 -7.29 3.14
N LEU A 95 12.49 -6.18 3.25
CA LEU A 95 13.07 -4.86 2.98
C LEU A 95 14.23 -4.53 3.92
N ARG A 96 14.11 -4.89 5.21
CA ARG A 96 15.19 -4.69 6.19
C ARG A 96 16.44 -5.46 5.78
N ALA A 97 16.30 -6.74 5.44
CA ALA A 97 17.40 -7.59 5.03
C ALA A 97 18.07 -7.07 3.75
N VAL A 98 17.25 -6.72 2.74
CA VAL A 98 17.75 -6.20 1.47
C VAL A 98 18.49 -4.88 1.65
N ILE A 99 17.89 -3.91 2.35
CA ILE A 99 18.51 -2.58 2.58
C ILE A 99 19.77 -2.69 3.45
N ALA A 100 19.83 -3.67 4.35
CA ALA A 100 21.01 -3.91 5.16
C ALA A 100 22.16 -4.57 4.37
N GLY A 101 21.85 -5.35 3.33
CA GLY A 101 22.84 -6.16 2.60
C GLY A 101 23.39 -5.49 1.33
N VAL A 102 22.59 -4.70 0.64
CA VAL A 102 22.96 -4.17 -0.68
C VAL A 102 22.47 -2.73 -0.90
N ALA A 103 23.22 -1.98 -1.70
CA ALA A 103 22.74 -0.72 -2.26
C ALA A 103 21.89 -1.02 -3.49
N LEU A 104 20.67 -0.47 -3.55
CA LEU A 104 19.77 -0.64 -4.68
C LEU A 104 19.62 0.66 -5.45
N ARG A 105 19.59 0.57 -6.77
CA ARG A 105 19.19 1.67 -7.65
C ARG A 105 18.25 1.14 -8.73
N PRO A 106 17.34 1.97 -9.27
CA PRO A 106 16.53 1.56 -10.42
C PRO A 106 17.46 1.21 -11.61
N ASP A 107 17.01 0.26 -12.44
CA ASP A 107 17.72 -0.08 -13.68
C ASP A 107 17.57 1.02 -14.74
N VAL A 108 16.45 1.75 -14.70
CA VAL A 108 16.18 2.93 -15.51
C VAL A 108 15.64 4.07 -14.64
N PRO A 109 15.91 5.35 -14.98
CA PRO A 109 15.49 6.49 -14.17
C PRO A 109 13.98 6.77 -14.24
N GLU A 110 13.31 6.34 -15.31
CA GLU A 110 11.90 6.62 -15.52
C GLU A 110 11.02 5.80 -14.55
N PRO A 111 9.99 6.44 -13.95
CA PRO A 111 9.02 5.75 -13.11
C PRO A 111 8.38 4.56 -13.83
N GLU A 112 8.29 3.45 -13.14
CA GLU A 112 7.64 2.26 -13.68
C GLU A 112 6.12 2.34 -13.53
N GLY A 113 5.40 2.10 -14.63
CA GLY A 113 3.95 1.96 -14.65
C GLY A 113 3.49 0.66 -13.98
N MET A 114 2.17 0.54 -13.84
CA MET A 114 1.52 -0.67 -13.35
C MET A 114 0.80 -1.36 -14.51
N ARG A 115 0.80 -2.69 -14.52
CA ARG A 115 -0.03 -3.49 -15.44
C ARG A 115 -1.00 -4.36 -14.67
N ARG A 116 -2.16 -4.59 -15.25
CA ARG A 116 -3.15 -5.49 -14.69
C ARG A 116 -2.73 -6.95 -14.92
N ARG A 117 -2.82 -7.76 -13.86
CA ARG A 117 -2.69 -9.22 -13.90
C ARG A 117 -3.88 -9.82 -13.17
N ALA A 118 -4.87 -10.29 -13.92
CA ALA A 118 -6.17 -10.73 -13.39
C ALA A 118 -6.81 -9.62 -12.52
N ILE A 119 -7.00 -9.85 -11.22
CA ILE A 119 -7.59 -8.89 -10.27
C ILE A 119 -6.55 -7.99 -9.61
N SER A 120 -5.26 -8.24 -9.82
CA SER A 120 -4.17 -7.52 -9.18
C SER A 120 -3.42 -6.59 -10.16
N PHE A 121 -2.77 -5.60 -9.58
CA PHE A 121 -1.78 -4.80 -10.29
C PHE A 121 -0.36 -5.23 -9.93
N THR A 122 0.51 -5.27 -10.93
CA THR A 122 1.93 -5.56 -10.78
C THR A 122 2.75 -4.50 -11.51
N PRO A 123 4.02 -4.28 -11.10
CA PRO A 123 4.93 -3.44 -11.87
C PRO A 123 5.03 -3.93 -13.33
N ALA A 124 4.97 -3.01 -14.29
CA ALA A 124 4.91 -3.36 -15.71
C ALA A 124 6.18 -4.06 -16.22
N ARG A 125 7.35 -3.69 -15.65
CA ARG A 125 8.67 -4.26 -15.98
C ARG A 125 9.23 -5.16 -14.87
N GLY A 126 8.43 -5.49 -13.83
CA GLY A 126 8.83 -6.37 -12.74
C GLY A 126 9.65 -5.71 -11.63
N ALA A 127 9.60 -4.38 -11.50
CA ALA A 127 10.35 -3.59 -10.51
C ALA A 127 11.87 -3.91 -10.52
N ARG A 128 12.47 -3.92 -11.71
CA ARG A 128 13.89 -4.24 -11.90
C ARG A 128 14.77 -3.21 -11.22
N VAL A 129 15.76 -3.72 -10.50
CA VAL A 129 16.76 -2.93 -9.79
C VAL A 129 18.16 -3.47 -10.05
N VAL A 130 19.15 -2.61 -9.95
CA VAL A 130 20.56 -2.98 -9.95
C VAL A 130 21.06 -2.97 -8.52
N ALA A 131 21.58 -4.11 -8.08
CA ALA A 131 22.23 -4.26 -6.78
C ALA A 131 23.72 -3.95 -6.90
N GLY A 132 24.25 -3.21 -5.96
CA GLY A 132 25.66 -2.90 -5.83
C GLY A 132 26.16 -3.14 -4.40
N PRO A 133 27.47 -3.08 -4.18
CA PRO A 133 28.04 -3.18 -2.83
C PRO A 133 27.52 -2.01 -1.98
N GLN A 134 27.25 -2.29 -0.70
CA GLN A 134 26.97 -1.21 0.24
C GLN A 134 28.20 -0.31 0.37
N VAL A 135 28.00 0.98 0.20
CA VAL A 135 29.04 1.95 0.56
C VAL A 135 29.09 1.98 2.09
N THR A 136 30.08 1.32 2.65
CA THR A 136 30.35 1.30 4.08
C THR A 136 30.64 2.73 4.58
N GLY A 137 29.65 3.38 5.18
CA GLY A 137 29.76 4.76 5.68
C GLY A 137 28.54 5.25 6.44
N ARG A 138 27.41 4.60 6.34
CA ARG A 138 26.21 4.91 7.11
C ARG A 138 25.79 3.69 7.93
N ARG A 139 26.32 3.57 9.15
CA ARG A 139 25.68 2.72 10.16
C ARG A 139 24.24 3.22 10.31
N PRO A 140 23.23 2.34 10.23
CA PRO A 140 21.90 2.72 10.69
C PRO A 140 22.06 3.15 12.15
N GLN A 141 21.66 4.38 12.46
CA GLN A 141 21.61 4.82 13.84
C GLN A 141 20.79 3.83 14.65
N GLU A 142 21.40 3.34 15.68
CA GLU A 142 20.89 2.45 16.71
C GLU A 142 19.88 3.22 17.58
N SER A 143 18.71 3.53 17.01
CA SER A 143 17.61 4.21 17.71
C SER A 143 16.29 3.48 17.52
N LEU A 144 16.28 2.19 17.84
CA LEU A 144 15.03 1.44 18.12
C LEU A 144 15.31 0.47 19.27
N ARG A 145 15.80 1.00 20.36
CA ARG A 145 15.56 0.34 21.66
C ARG A 145 14.25 0.84 22.22
N THR A 146 13.45 -0.14 22.63
CA THR A 146 12.31 -0.06 23.52
C THR A 146 10.97 0.32 22.90
N VAL A 147 10.19 -0.69 22.53
CA VAL A 147 8.79 -0.75 22.96
C VAL A 147 8.53 -2.18 23.42
N ALA A 148 8.35 -2.31 24.71
CA ALA A 148 7.74 -3.46 25.36
C ALA A 148 6.27 -3.58 24.94
#